data_da893b3f057c437811174681743d9173
#
_entry.id   da893b3f057c437811174681743d9173
#
_cell.length_a   1.000
_cell.length_b   1.000
_cell.length_c   1.000
_cell.angle_alpha   90.00
_cell.angle_beta   90.00
_cell.angle_gamma   90.00
#
_symmetry.space_group_name_H-M   'P 1'
#
loop_
_entity.id
_entity.type
_entity.pdbx_description
1 polymer ?
#
loop_
_entity_poly.entity_id
_entity_poly.type
_entity_poly.pdbx_seq_one_letter_code
_entity_poly.pdbx_strand_id
1 'polypeptide(L)'
;MKHPLHPMLVHFPIAAWLMATVLDGAALVWQPWLLQTFAASLMLVGCATGLIAAAAGFVELLKLPDGHPALRIANLHMGLALVSWCLYAGSLLLRVQGIQQHQFSLVAPGAAALALSGAGLLAVLATGFLGGTLVYGHGIGASPRP
;
A
#
# COMPACT_ATOMS: atom_id res chain seq x y z
N MET A 1 -11.18 7.18 25.25
CA MET A 1 -10.10 6.34 24.68
C MET A 1 -9.86 6.83 23.26
N LYS A 2 -8.64 7.30 22.91
CA LYS A 2 -8.31 7.70 21.54
C LYS A 2 -7.87 6.44 20.78
N HIS A 3 -8.74 5.91 19.92
CA HIS A 3 -8.37 4.79 19.06
C HIS A 3 -7.36 5.30 18.02
N PRO A 4 -6.23 4.61 17.81
CA PRO A 4 -5.26 4.98 16.81
C PRO A 4 -5.89 4.79 15.41
N LEU A 5 -6.02 5.88 14.64
CA LEU A 5 -6.69 5.85 13.33
C LEU A 5 -5.87 5.13 12.26
N HIS A 6 -4.56 5.31 12.28
CA HIS A 6 -3.66 4.72 11.29
C HIS A 6 -3.77 3.19 11.22
N PRO A 7 -3.68 2.42 12.33
CA PRO A 7 -3.83 0.96 12.29
C PRO A 7 -5.17 0.48 11.74
N MET A 8 -6.24 1.26 11.88
CA MET A 8 -7.53 0.93 11.29
C MET A 8 -7.54 1.14 9.77
N LEU A 9 -6.92 2.23 9.31
CA LEU A 9 -6.95 2.64 7.90
C LEU A 9 -6.04 1.78 7.00
N VAL A 10 -4.92 1.29 7.50
CA VAL A 10 -3.94 0.53 6.71
C VAL A 10 -4.47 -0.79 6.15
N HIS A 11 -5.51 -1.37 6.75
CA HIS A 11 -6.09 -2.62 6.28
C HIS A 11 -6.66 -2.49 4.86
N PHE A 12 -7.22 -1.33 4.50
CA PHE A 12 -7.80 -1.09 3.17
C PHE A 12 -6.76 -1.15 2.05
N PRO A 13 -5.68 -0.34 2.06
CA PRO A 13 -4.68 -0.42 1.00
C PRO A 13 -3.95 -1.76 0.96
N ILE A 14 -3.64 -2.36 2.12
CA ILE A 14 -2.97 -3.66 2.19
C ILE A 14 -3.83 -4.73 1.51
N ALA A 15 -5.10 -4.85 1.87
CA ALA A 15 -6.01 -5.84 1.28
C ALA A 15 -6.21 -5.59 -0.22
N ALA A 16 -6.39 -4.34 -0.63
CA ALA A 16 -6.60 -3.97 -2.02
C ALA A 16 -5.38 -4.32 -2.89
N TRP A 17 -4.16 -3.95 -2.48
CA TRP A 17 -2.94 -4.23 -3.22
C TRP A 17 -2.58 -5.72 -3.25
N LEU A 18 -2.74 -6.43 -2.12
CA LEU A 18 -2.52 -7.87 -2.07
C LEU A 18 -3.46 -8.59 -3.05
N MET A 19 -4.76 -8.27 -3.00
CA MET A 19 -5.74 -8.88 -3.89
C MET A 19 -5.47 -8.50 -5.35
N ALA A 20 -5.08 -7.26 -5.64
CA ALA A 20 -4.71 -6.82 -6.98
C ALA A 20 -3.57 -7.68 -7.56
N THR A 21 -2.51 -7.93 -6.77
CA THR A 21 -1.38 -8.75 -7.22
C THR A 21 -1.76 -10.23 -7.40
N VAL A 22 -2.64 -10.76 -6.54
CA VAL A 22 -3.19 -12.13 -6.70
C VAL A 22 -4.00 -12.25 -7.99
N LEU A 23 -4.85 -11.25 -8.28
CA LEU A 23 -5.64 -11.23 -9.52
C LEU A 23 -4.77 -11.09 -10.77
N ASP A 24 -3.69 -10.31 -10.71
CA ASP A 24 -2.70 -10.25 -11.79
C ASP A 24 -2.09 -11.62 -12.07
N GLY A 25 -1.70 -12.34 -11.03
CA GLY A 25 -1.17 -13.71 -11.16
C GLY A 25 -2.21 -14.68 -11.75
N ALA A 26 -3.44 -14.63 -11.25
CA ALA A 26 -4.53 -15.46 -11.77
C ALA A 26 -4.87 -15.14 -13.23
N ALA A 27 -4.77 -13.87 -13.64
CA ALA A 27 -5.02 -13.42 -15.01
C ALA A 27 -4.03 -13.98 -16.04
N LEU A 28 -2.89 -14.51 -15.61
CA LEU A 28 -1.94 -15.18 -16.50
C LEU A 28 -2.48 -16.51 -17.05
N VAL A 29 -3.44 -17.11 -16.35
CA VAL A 29 -3.97 -18.45 -16.70
C VAL A 29 -5.49 -18.48 -16.91
N TRP A 30 -6.23 -17.47 -16.43
CA TRP A 30 -7.69 -17.50 -16.46
C TRP A 30 -8.31 -16.11 -16.56
N GLN A 31 -9.33 -15.93 -17.44
CA GLN A 31 -10.15 -14.72 -17.57
C GLN A 31 -9.35 -13.40 -17.58
N PRO A 32 -8.32 -13.26 -18.43
CA PRO A 32 -7.31 -12.21 -18.27
C PRO A 32 -7.92 -10.81 -18.21
N TRP A 33 -8.84 -10.46 -19.11
CA TRP A 33 -9.42 -9.11 -19.15
C TRP A 33 -10.18 -8.74 -17.87
N LEU A 34 -11.04 -9.65 -17.40
CA LEU A 34 -11.87 -9.41 -16.22
C LEU A 34 -11.00 -9.22 -14.97
N LEU A 35 -10.07 -10.15 -14.74
CA LEU A 35 -9.19 -10.13 -13.56
C LEU A 35 -8.25 -8.93 -13.59
N GLN A 36 -7.72 -8.55 -14.75
CA GLN A 36 -6.86 -7.37 -14.91
C GLN A 36 -7.61 -6.07 -14.64
N THR A 37 -8.89 -5.99 -15.05
CA THR A 37 -9.75 -4.83 -14.76
C THR A 37 -10.01 -4.70 -13.26
N PHE A 38 -10.30 -5.80 -12.58
CA PHE A 38 -10.45 -5.80 -11.12
C PHE A 38 -9.13 -5.48 -10.40
N ALA A 39 -8.00 -6.02 -10.87
CA ALA A 39 -6.69 -5.70 -10.32
C ALA A 39 -6.38 -4.21 -10.40
N ALA A 40 -6.59 -3.58 -11.56
CA ALA A 40 -6.40 -2.14 -11.74
C ALA A 40 -7.33 -1.31 -10.84
N SER A 41 -8.60 -1.71 -10.71
CA SER A 41 -9.57 -1.05 -9.84
C SER A 41 -9.16 -1.13 -8.36
N LEU A 42 -8.70 -2.30 -7.91
CA LEU A 42 -8.18 -2.48 -6.55
C LEU A 42 -6.89 -1.70 -6.31
N MET A 43 -5.99 -1.59 -7.31
CA MET A 43 -4.81 -0.72 -7.19
C MET A 43 -5.19 0.73 -6.99
N LEU A 44 -6.21 1.22 -7.74
CA LEU A 44 -6.71 2.58 -7.58
C LEU A 44 -7.26 2.83 -6.17
N VAL A 45 -8.11 1.90 -5.67
CA VAL A 45 -8.65 1.96 -4.30
C VAL A 45 -7.52 1.92 -3.28
N GLY A 46 -6.54 1.02 -3.47
CA GLY A 46 -5.36 0.93 -2.61
C GLY A 46 -4.53 2.20 -2.61
N CYS A 47 -4.31 2.83 -3.77
CA CYS A 47 -3.57 4.10 -3.86
C CYS A 47 -4.32 5.25 -3.16
N ALA A 48 -5.64 5.36 -3.35
CA ALA A 48 -6.45 6.39 -2.70
C ALA A 48 -6.48 6.22 -1.17
N THR A 49 -6.79 5.02 -0.69
CA THR A 49 -6.84 4.72 0.75
C THR A 49 -5.45 4.73 1.39
N GLY A 50 -4.42 4.36 0.63
CA GLY A 50 -3.01 4.39 1.06
C GLY A 50 -2.53 5.80 1.37
N LEU A 51 -2.90 6.81 0.59
CA LEU A 51 -2.59 8.21 0.91
C LEU A 51 -3.23 8.66 2.21
N ILE A 52 -4.49 8.29 2.45
CA ILE A 52 -5.19 8.61 3.69
C ILE A 52 -4.50 7.94 4.89
N ALA A 53 -4.15 6.66 4.75
CA ALA A 53 -3.43 5.91 5.78
C ALA A 53 -2.04 6.49 6.05
N ALA A 54 -1.29 6.88 4.99
CA ALA A 54 0.03 7.50 5.11
C ALA A 54 -0.05 8.86 5.83
N ALA A 55 -1.04 9.70 5.51
CA ALA A 55 -1.26 10.96 6.20
C ALA A 55 -1.54 10.75 7.70
N ALA A 56 -2.39 9.78 8.05
CA ALA A 56 -2.65 9.44 9.45
C ALA A 56 -1.39 8.93 10.16
N GLY A 57 -0.60 8.06 9.50
CA GLY A 57 0.66 7.54 10.03
C GLY A 57 1.72 8.64 10.19
N PHE A 58 1.79 9.59 9.28
CA PHE A 58 2.69 10.74 9.38
C PHE A 58 2.37 11.61 10.61
N VAL A 59 1.08 11.87 10.85
CA VAL A 59 0.66 12.60 12.06
C VAL A 59 1.04 11.84 13.34
N GLU A 60 0.97 10.50 13.34
CA GLU A 60 1.41 9.69 14.49
C GLU A 60 2.93 9.71 14.64
N LEU A 61 3.69 9.67 13.55
CA LEU A 61 5.14 9.77 13.54
C LEU A 61 5.62 11.10 14.15
N LEU A 62 4.98 12.22 13.82
CA LEU A 62 5.31 13.53 14.36
C LEU A 62 5.09 13.67 15.89
N LYS A 63 4.35 12.76 16.49
CA LYS A 63 4.14 12.74 17.95
C LYS A 63 5.25 12.01 18.72
N LEU A 64 6.14 11.29 18.02
CA LEU A 64 7.26 10.61 18.66
C LEU A 64 8.32 11.65 19.04
N PRO A 65 8.75 11.68 20.32
CA PRO A 65 9.79 12.61 20.74
C PRO A 65 11.15 12.26 20.13
N ASP A 66 11.99 13.27 19.99
CA ASP A 66 13.36 13.09 19.53
C ASP A 66 14.11 12.09 20.42
N GLY A 67 14.87 11.19 19.79
CA GLY A 67 15.61 10.14 20.49
C GLY A 67 14.77 8.93 20.91
N HIS A 68 13.47 8.89 20.59
CA HIS A 68 12.64 7.71 20.89
C HIS A 68 13.19 6.46 20.18
N PRO A 69 13.35 5.30 20.87
CA PRO A 69 13.96 4.09 20.27
C PRO A 69 13.20 3.55 19.05
N ALA A 70 11.89 3.79 18.95
CA ALA A 70 11.09 3.40 17.80
C ALA A 70 11.26 4.31 16.57
N LEU A 71 11.88 5.50 16.69
CA LEU A 71 11.90 6.51 15.63
C LEU A 71 12.54 6.00 14.34
N ARG A 72 13.64 5.24 14.44
CA ARG A 72 14.33 4.65 13.30
C ARG A 72 13.41 3.66 12.56
N ILE A 73 12.71 2.79 13.29
CA ILE A 73 11.81 1.79 12.71
C ILE A 73 10.60 2.47 12.11
N ALA A 74 10.05 3.51 12.76
CA ALA A 74 8.92 4.28 12.26
C ALA A 74 9.25 5.00 10.96
N ASN A 75 10.43 5.59 10.82
CA ASN A 75 10.90 6.21 9.58
C ASN A 75 11.09 5.19 8.46
N LEU A 76 11.67 4.02 8.75
CA LEU A 76 11.82 2.94 7.77
C LEU A 76 10.47 2.41 7.31
N HIS A 77 9.54 2.21 8.24
CA HIS A 77 8.16 1.80 7.95
C HIS A 77 7.46 2.81 7.03
N MET A 78 7.54 4.09 7.35
CA MET A 78 6.97 5.16 6.53
C MET A 78 7.61 5.20 5.13
N GLY A 79 8.94 5.11 5.04
CA GLY A 79 9.65 5.09 3.77
C GLY A 79 9.23 3.90 2.89
N LEU A 80 9.14 2.69 3.46
CA LEU A 80 8.68 1.50 2.73
C LEU A 80 7.20 1.59 2.34
N ALA A 81 6.34 2.20 3.17
CA ALA A 81 4.94 2.45 2.82
C ALA A 81 4.82 3.36 1.60
N LEU A 82 5.63 4.43 1.52
CA LEU A 82 5.69 5.32 0.36
C LEU A 82 6.25 4.60 -0.88
N VAL A 83 7.29 3.78 -0.73
CA VAL A 83 7.82 2.95 -1.82
C VAL A 83 6.74 1.99 -2.33
N SER A 84 6.00 1.32 -1.45
CA SER A 84 4.89 0.45 -1.83
C SER A 84 3.84 1.22 -2.64
N TRP A 85 3.46 2.41 -2.17
CA TRP A 85 2.52 3.27 -2.87
C TRP A 85 3.02 3.66 -4.27
N CYS A 86 4.27 4.10 -4.40
CA CYS A 86 4.88 4.46 -5.68
C CYS A 86 4.91 3.27 -6.66
N LEU A 87 5.22 2.07 -6.18
CA LEU A 87 5.28 0.86 -7.01
C LEU A 87 3.89 0.48 -7.55
N TYR A 88 2.85 0.51 -6.72
CA TYR A 88 1.49 0.23 -7.17
C TYR A 88 0.91 1.35 -8.03
N ALA A 89 1.16 2.61 -7.71
CA ALA A 89 0.79 3.75 -8.55
C ALA A 89 1.48 3.69 -9.92
N GLY A 90 2.78 3.37 -9.95
CA GLY A 90 3.53 3.17 -11.20
C GLY A 90 2.98 2.00 -12.03
N SER A 91 2.68 0.86 -11.38
CA SER A 91 2.02 -0.27 -12.05
C SER A 91 0.67 0.13 -12.66
N LEU A 92 -0.15 0.87 -11.90
CA LEU A 92 -1.44 1.36 -12.37
C LEU A 92 -1.31 2.32 -13.55
N LEU A 93 -0.37 3.27 -13.49
CA LEU A 93 -0.13 4.23 -14.58
C LEU A 93 0.26 3.55 -15.88
N LEU A 94 1.03 2.46 -15.82
CA LEU A 94 1.40 1.68 -17.01
C LEU A 94 0.23 0.92 -17.64
N ARG A 95 -0.92 0.83 -16.95
CA ARG A 95 -2.16 0.18 -17.43
C ARG A 95 -3.16 1.16 -18.00
N VAL A 96 -2.95 2.46 -17.87
CA VAL A 96 -3.88 3.49 -18.33
C VAL A 96 -3.35 4.14 -19.59
N GLN A 97 -4.17 4.18 -20.63
CA GLN A 97 -3.89 4.88 -21.88
C GLN A 97 -4.93 5.96 -22.14
N GLY A 98 -4.65 6.84 -23.09
CA GLY A 98 -5.57 7.88 -23.54
C GLY A 98 -5.73 9.06 -22.57
N ILE A 99 -4.85 9.23 -21.60
CA ILE A 99 -4.89 10.33 -20.61
C ILE A 99 -4.90 11.70 -21.32
N GLN A 100 -4.07 11.87 -22.36
CA GLN A 100 -3.96 13.14 -23.10
C GLN A 100 -5.20 13.48 -23.94
N GLN A 101 -5.95 12.48 -24.38
CA GLN A 101 -7.17 12.62 -25.16
C GLN A 101 -8.44 12.61 -24.30
N HIS A 102 -8.34 12.59 -22.98
CA HIS A 102 -9.45 12.45 -22.03
C HIS A 102 -10.28 11.17 -22.27
N GLN A 103 -9.69 10.16 -22.93
CA GLN A 103 -10.29 8.85 -23.23
C GLN A 103 -9.54 7.79 -22.41
N PHE A 104 -9.90 7.64 -21.15
CA PHE A 104 -9.27 6.66 -20.27
C PHE A 104 -9.64 5.25 -20.70
N SER A 105 -8.65 4.44 -21.04
CA SER A 105 -8.82 3.01 -21.30
C SER A 105 -7.78 2.20 -20.52
N LEU A 106 -8.19 1.05 -20.02
CA LEU A 106 -7.29 0.08 -19.42
C LEU A 106 -6.68 -0.79 -20.51
N VAL A 107 -5.39 -1.06 -20.39
CA VAL A 107 -4.68 -2.01 -21.27
C VAL A 107 -4.14 -3.16 -20.42
N ALA A 108 -3.94 -4.30 -21.07
CA ALA A 108 -3.33 -5.46 -20.43
C ALA A 108 -1.94 -5.08 -19.86
N PRO A 109 -1.63 -5.50 -18.62
CA PRO A 109 -0.36 -5.18 -18.00
C PRO A 109 0.81 -5.86 -18.74
N GLY A 110 1.78 -5.07 -19.16
CA GLY A 110 3.06 -5.58 -19.63
C GLY A 110 3.94 -6.09 -18.48
N ALA A 111 5.07 -6.71 -18.81
CA ALA A 111 6.02 -7.25 -17.82
C ALA A 111 6.47 -6.21 -16.78
N ALA A 112 6.67 -4.96 -17.17
CA ALA A 112 7.05 -3.88 -16.26
C ALA A 112 5.94 -3.60 -15.22
N ALA A 113 4.68 -3.54 -15.64
CA ALA A 113 3.55 -3.33 -14.73
C ALA A 113 3.42 -4.48 -13.71
N LEU A 114 3.58 -5.72 -14.17
CA LEU A 114 3.56 -6.92 -13.31
C LEU A 114 4.76 -6.94 -12.34
N ALA A 115 5.95 -6.57 -12.82
CA ALA A 115 7.14 -6.49 -11.97
C ALA A 115 6.97 -5.42 -10.87
N LEU A 116 6.39 -4.26 -11.19
CA LEU A 116 6.11 -3.22 -10.21
C LEU A 116 5.09 -3.67 -9.15
N SER A 117 3.99 -4.34 -9.54
CA SER A 117 3.03 -4.87 -8.54
C SER A 117 3.62 -5.98 -7.69
N GLY A 118 4.45 -6.86 -8.26
CA GLY A 118 5.17 -7.88 -7.51
C GLY A 118 6.17 -7.29 -6.51
N ALA A 119 6.98 -6.31 -6.93
CA ALA A 119 7.88 -5.58 -6.03
C ALA A 119 7.10 -4.80 -4.96
N GLY A 120 5.95 -4.22 -5.33
CA GLY A 120 5.02 -3.56 -4.41
C GLY A 120 4.53 -4.49 -3.31
N LEU A 121 4.17 -5.74 -3.67
CA LEU A 121 3.77 -6.76 -2.69
C LEU A 121 4.89 -7.05 -1.68
N LEU A 122 6.13 -7.24 -2.15
CA LEU A 122 7.28 -7.46 -1.27
C LEU A 122 7.50 -6.28 -0.32
N ALA A 123 7.37 -5.05 -0.84
CA ALA A 123 7.47 -3.84 -0.02
C ALA A 123 6.34 -3.74 1.02
N VAL A 124 5.10 -4.09 0.66
CA VAL A 124 3.96 -4.16 1.60
C VAL A 124 4.21 -5.18 2.71
N LEU A 125 4.72 -6.37 2.39
CA LEU A 125 5.05 -7.40 3.40
C LEU A 125 6.13 -6.91 4.36
N ALA A 126 7.20 -6.27 3.85
CA ALA A 126 8.23 -5.68 4.69
C ALA A 126 7.69 -4.53 5.56
N THR A 127 6.82 -3.68 5.00
CA THR A 127 6.13 -2.60 5.74
C THR A 127 5.28 -3.18 6.86
N GLY A 128 4.53 -4.26 6.59
CA GLY A 128 3.71 -4.96 7.59
C GLY A 128 4.54 -5.54 8.73
N PHE A 129 5.70 -6.13 8.42
CA PHE A 129 6.63 -6.64 9.43
C PHE A 129 7.14 -5.51 10.35
N LEU A 130 7.56 -4.37 9.79
CA LEU A 130 7.99 -3.21 10.58
C LEU A 130 6.84 -2.61 11.39
N GLY A 131 5.63 -2.54 10.82
CA GLY A 131 4.41 -2.12 11.54
C GLY A 131 4.12 -3.02 12.74
N GLY A 132 4.24 -4.34 12.57
CA GLY A 132 4.14 -5.30 13.67
C GLY A 132 5.20 -5.05 14.74
N THR A 133 6.44 -4.77 14.36
CA THR A 133 7.52 -4.43 15.31
C THR A 133 7.21 -3.15 16.08
N LEU A 134 6.63 -2.12 15.44
CA LEU A 134 6.21 -0.88 16.11
C LEU A 134 5.14 -1.15 17.17
N VAL A 135 4.14 -1.96 16.84
CA VAL A 135 3.02 -2.28 17.74
C VAL A 135 3.47 -3.18 18.88
N TYR A 136 4.05 -4.33 18.56
CA TYR A 136 4.37 -5.37 19.55
C TYR A 136 5.67 -5.12 20.30
N GLY A 137 6.67 -4.51 19.65
CA GLY A 137 7.97 -4.22 20.24
C GLY A 137 8.04 -2.90 20.99
N HIS A 138 7.28 -1.89 20.53
CA HIS A 138 7.37 -0.53 21.05
C HIS A 138 6.04 0.04 21.55
N GLY A 139 4.93 -0.67 21.43
CA GLY A 139 3.61 -0.19 21.86
C GLY A 139 3.04 0.97 21.03
N ILE A 140 3.66 1.29 19.88
CA ILE A 140 3.22 2.41 19.03
C ILE A 140 1.93 2.03 18.31
N GLY A 141 0.90 2.87 18.44
CA GLY A 141 -0.43 2.57 17.84
C GLY A 141 -1.24 1.54 18.62
N ALA A 142 -0.79 1.09 19.79
CA ALA A 142 -1.56 0.27 20.69
C ALA A 142 -2.28 1.14 21.74
N SER A 143 -3.47 0.71 22.17
CA SER A 143 -4.11 1.34 23.34
C SER A 143 -3.30 1.00 24.59
N PRO A 144 -3.12 1.93 25.55
CA PRO A 144 -2.50 1.62 26.83
C PRO A 144 -3.23 0.43 27.47
N ARG A 145 -2.48 -0.57 27.93
CA ARG A 145 -3.06 -1.64 28.74
C ARG A 145 -3.54 -1.03 30.06
N PRO A 146 -4.71 -1.42 30.55
CA PRO A 146 -5.24 -0.98 31.83
C PRO A 146 -4.32 -1.37 32.97
#